data_052dc90ed45a3742542f8dc4ebf65c09
#
_entry.id   052dc90ed45a3742542f8dc4ebf65c09
#
_cell.length_a   1.000
_cell.length_b   1.000
_cell.length_c   1.000
_cell.angle_alpha   90.00
_cell.angle_beta   90.00
_cell.angle_gamma   90.00
#
_symmetry.space_group_name_H-M   'P 1'
#
loop_
_entity.id
_entity.type
_entity.pdbx_description
1 polymer ?
#
loop_
_entity_poly.entity_id
_entity_poly.type
_entity_poly.pdbx_seq_one_letter_code
_entity_poly.pdbx_strand_id
1 'polypeptide(L)'
;MKCPFCGESDTQVIDSRVNDEGDSIRRRRKCGVCDKRFTTYETADLHLPQVVKQNGTREEFNREKLRLSFTRALHKRPVPTEYVDRALDHIVQKMLARGEREIPARDLGESVMSELKVMDKVAYIRFASVYRSFSDVDDFNNVIRDL
;
A
#
# COMPACT_ATOMS: atom_id res chain seq x y z
N MET A 1 25.43 -12.15 -11.37
CA MET A 1 24.12 -12.84 -11.34
C MET A 1 24.22 -14.14 -12.12
N LYS A 2 23.71 -15.23 -11.57
CA LYS A 2 23.80 -16.57 -12.15
C LYS A 2 23.00 -16.70 -13.46
N CYS A 3 23.59 -17.35 -14.45
CA CYS A 3 22.91 -17.60 -15.73
C CYS A 3 21.76 -18.62 -15.54
N PRO A 4 20.53 -18.30 -15.96
CA PRO A 4 19.39 -19.21 -15.81
C PRO A 4 19.44 -20.41 -16.78
N PHE A 5 20.32 -20.41 -17.75
CA PHE A 5 20.39 -21.46 -18.78
C PHE A 5 21.48 -22.50 -18.51
N CYS A 6 22.69 -22.08 -18.10
CA CYS A 6 23.81 -22.98 -17.88
C CYS A 6 24.31 -23.00 -16.43
N GLY A 7 23.79 -22.13 -15.57
CA GLY A 7 24.18 -22.06 -14.16
C GLY A 7 25.50 -21.34 -13.88
N GLU A 8 26.16 -20.74 -14.89
CA GLU A 8 27.38 -19.95 -14.69
C GLU A 8 27.12 -18.84 -13.67
N SER A 9 28.06 -18.64 -12.76
CA SER A 9 27.92 -17.76 -11.62
C SER A 9 27.90 -16.27 -12.00
N ASP A 10 28.58 -15.92 -13.10
CA ASP A 10 28.72 -14.52 -13.55
C ASP A 10 28.13 -14.28 -14.93
N THR A 11 27.52 -13.11 -15.09
CA THR A 11 26.95 -12.63 -16.35
C THR A 11 27.15 -11.13 -16.48
N GLN A 12 27.44 -10.68 -17.71
CA GLN A 12 27.68 -9.27 -17.98
C GLN A 12 26.40 -8.52 -18.32
N VAL A 13 26.27 -7.29 -17.84
CA VAL A 13 25.21 -6.36 -18.25
C VAL A 13 25.65 -5.69 -19.55
N ILE A 14 24.85 -5.83 -20.60
CA ILE A 14 25.13 -5.27 -21.93
C ILE A 14 24.25 -4.05 -22.25
N ASP A 15 23.12 -3.86 -21.53
CA ASP A 15 22.23 -2.69 -21.66
C ASP A 15 21.50 -2.47 -20.36
N SER A 16 21.25 -1.20 -19.99
CA SER A 16 20.46 -0.80 -18.82
C SER A 16 19.59 0.37 -19.18
N ARG A 17 18.31 0.29 -18.84
CA ARG A 17 17.33 1.36 -19.06
C ARG A 17 16.42 1.49 -17.85
N VAL A 18 16.17 2.72 -17.44
CA VAL A 18 15.14 3.05 -16.47
C VAL A 18 13.80 3.02 -17.21
N ASN A 19 12.72 2.51 -16.57
CA ASN A 19 11.38 2.60 -17.14
C ASN A 19 10.88 4.06 -17.12
N ASP A 20 9.78 4.32 -17.83
CA ASP A 20 9.21 5.69 -17.97
C ASP A 20 8.72 6.27 -16.64
N GLU A 21 8.34 5.42 -15.68
CA GLU A 21 7.90 5.80 -14.35
C GLU A 21 9.07 6.06 -13.37
N GLY A 22 10.27 5.63 -13.72
CA GLY A 22 11.48 5.85 -12.92
C GLY A 22 11.65 4.93 -11.70
N ASP A 23 10.81 3.91 -11.55
CA ASP A 23 10.73 3.02 -10.39
C ASP A 23 11.41 1.66 -10.58
N SER A 24 11.82 1.33 -11.81
CA SER A 24 12.52 0.08 -12.12
C SER A 24 13.62 0.25 -13.15
N ILE A 25 14.66 -0.58 -13.05
CA ILE A 25 15.75 -0.64 -14.01
C ILE A 25 15.68 -1.99 -14.72
N ARG A 26 15.49 -1.93 -16.04
CA ARG A 26 15.59 -3.09 -16.92
C ARG A 26 17.04 -3.29 -17.33
N ARG A 27 17.63 -4.46 -17.06
CA ARG A 27 18.98 -4.81 -17.46
C ARG A 27 18.98 -5.99 -18.42
N ARG A 28 19.60 -5.84 -19.57
CA ARG A 28 19.87 -6.93 -20.49
C ARG A 28 21.24 -7.53 -20.17
N ARG A 29 21.27 -8.83 -19.94
CA ARG A 29 22.48 -9.57 -19.56
C ARG A 29 22.85 -10.58 -20.62
N LYS A 30 24.16 -10.89 -20.70
CA LYS A 30 24.75 -11.91 -21.55
C LYS A 30 25.62 -12.82 -20.71
N CYS A 31 25.50 -14.14 -20.90
CA CYS A 31 26.41 -15.11 -20.31
C CYS A 31 27.66 -15.26 -21.20
N GLY A 32 28.83 -15.18 -20.57
CA GLY A 32 30.10 -15.38 -21.29
C GLY A 32 30.38 -16.81 -21.70
N VAL A 33 29.72 -17.79 -21.05
CA VAL A 33 29.93 -19.23 -21.27
C VAL A 33 28.98 -19.79 -22.34
N CYS A 34 27.67 -19.60 -22.18
CA CYS A 34 26.68 -20.15 -23.12
C CYS A 34 26.18 -19.14 -24.15
N ASP A 35 26.67 -17.93 -24.12
CA ASP A 35 26.36 -16.81 -25.04
C ASP A 35 24.89 -16.36 -25.07
N LYS A 36 24.03 -16.97 -24.23
CA LYS A 36 22.62 -16.64 -24.15
C LYS A 36 22.38 -15.31 -23.43
N ARG A 37 21.33 -14.64 -23.87
CA ARG A 37 20.90 -13.35 -23.32
C ARG A 37 19.61 -13.52 -22.55
N PHE A 38 19.48 -12.76 -21.44
CA PHE A 38 18.27 -12.68 -20.64
C PHE A 38 18.08 -11.28 -20.06
N THR A 39 16.89 -10.99 -19.61
CA THR A 39 16.55 -9.70 -19.03
C THR A 39 16.26 -9.87 -17.54
N THR A 40 16.73 -8.91 -16.75
CA THR A 40 16.40 -8.79 -15.33
C THR A 40 15.83 -7.43 -15.05
N TYR A 41 15.01 -7.34 -14.02
CA TYR A 41 14.48 -6.09 -13.50
C TYR A 41 14.99 -5.88 -12.08
N GLU A 42 15.41 -4.66 -11.80
CA GLU A 42 15.77 -4.20 -10.46
C GLU A 42 14.70 -3.20 -10.01
N THR A 43 14.05 -3.49 -8.91
CA THR A 43 13.05 -2.64 -8.28
C THR A 43 13.40 -2.45 -6.81
N ALA A 44 12.97 -1.35 -6.21
CA ALA A 44 13.14 -1.15 -4.78
C ALA A 44 12.34 -2.22 -4.00
N ASP A 45 13.02 -2.94 -3.11
CA ASP A 45 12.38 -3.87 -2.19
C ASP A 45 11.93 -3.09 -0.93
N LEU A 46 10.69 -2.64 -0.95
CA LEU A 46 10.11 -1.85 0.12
C LEU A 46 9.34 -2.76 1.08
N HIS A 47 9.88 -2.93 2.28
CA HIS A 47 9.18 -3.65 3.34
C HIS A 47 8.17 -2.74 4.04
N LEU A 48 6.89 -3.04 3.85
CA LEU A 48 5.82 -2.41 4.61
C LEU A 48 5.80 -2.93 6.06
N PRO A 49 5.43 -2.08 7.03
CA PRO A 49 5.37 -2.50 8.41
C PRO A 49 4.31 -3.57 8.65
N GLN A 50 4.51 -4.41 9.65
CA GLN A 50 3.46 -5.29 10.14
C GLN A 50 2.42 -4.48 10.91
N VAL A 51 1.17 -4.90 10.83
CA VAL A 51 0.05 -4.27 11.54
C VAL A 51 -0.20 -5.02 12.84
N VAL A 52 -0.07 -4.32 13.96
CA VAL A 52 -0.33 -4.88 15.31
C VAL A 52 -1.78 -4.57 15.70
N LYS A 53 -2.59 -5.63 15.88
CA LYS A 53 -3.98 -5.53 16.33
C LYS A 53 -4.08 -5.20 17.82
N GLN A 54 -5.26 -4.80 18.28
CA GLN A 54 -5.53 -4.51 19.71
C GLN A 54 -5.23 -5.70 20.63
N ASN A 55 -5.42 -6.93 20.14
CA ASN A 55 -5.12 -8.16 20.89
C ASN A 55 -3.63 -8.55 20.86
N GLY A 56 -2.77 -7.71 20.28
CA GLY A 56 -1.34 -7.96 20.16
C GLY A 56 -0.91 -8.87 19.01
N THR A 57 -1.84 -9.42 18.24
CA THR A 57 -1.48 -10.22 17.06
C THR A 57 -0.93 -9.34 15.94
N ARG A 58 0.05 -9.88 15.20
CA ARG A 58 0.69 -9.23 14.08
C ARG A 58 0.18 -9.83 12.78
N GLU A 59 -0.12 -8.99 11.81
CA GLU A 59 -0.42 -9.42 10.45
C GLU A 59 0.35 -8.55 9.44
N GLU A 60 0.66 -9.11 8.28
CA GLU A 60 1.25 -8.35 7.20
C GLU A 60 0.27 -7.27 6.71
N PHE A 61 0.83 -6.12 6.33
CA PHE A 61 0.02 -5.09 5.68
C PHE A 61 -0.58 -5.64 4.38
N ASN A 62 -1.88 -5.51 4.24
CA ASN A 62 -2.62 -5.97 3.06
C ASN A 62 -3.37 -4.80 2.42
N ARG A 63 -2.87 -4.35 1.25
CA ARG A 63 -3.45 -3.25 0.49
C ARG A 63 -4.89 -3.52 0.06
N GLU A 64 -5.22 -4.76 -0.32
CA GLU A 64 -6.59 -5.11 -0.74
C GLU A 64 -7.56 -5.07 0.45
N LYS A 65 -7.12 -5.47 1.61
CA LYS A 65 -7.92 -5.35 2.85
C LYS A 65 -8.21 -3.89 3.18
N LEU A 66 -7.23 -3.01 2.97
CA LEU A 66 -7.42 -1.57 3.13
C LEU A 66 -8.38 -1.02 2.08
N ARG A 67 -8.27 -1.43 0.82
CA ARG A 67 -9.20 -1.10 -0.27
C ARG A 67 -10.64 -1.47 0.08
N LEU A 68 -10.86 -2.67 0.62
CA LEU A 68 -12.19 -3.10 1.05
C LEU A 68 -12.81 -2.18 2.10
N SER A 69 -12.01 -1.61 2.99
CA SER A 69 -12.50 -0.63 3.99
C SER A 69 -13.07 0.61 3.30
N PHE A 70 -12.36 1.16 2.31
CA PHE A 70 -12.85 2.28 1.50
C PHE A 70 -14.10 1.90 0.70
N THR A 71 -14.09 0.76 0.03
CA THR A 71 -15.21 0.29 -0.80
C THR A 71 -16.49 0.15 0.01
N ARG A 72 -16.41 -0.39 1.23
CA ARG A 72 -17.56 -0.51 2.13
C ARG A 72 -18.08 0.85 2.60
N ALA A 73 -17.20 1.75 2.99
CA ALA A 73 -17.57 3.09 3.43
C ALA A 73 -18.19 3.92 2.30
N LEU A 74 -17.64 3.81 1.10
CA LEU A 74 -18.05 4.53 -0.10
C LEU A 74 -19.19 3.85 -0.89
N HIS A 75 -19.78 2.77 -0.37
CA HIS A 75 -20.85 2.07 -1.07
C HIS A 75 -22.01 3.01 -1.44
N LYS A 76 -22.38 3.04 -2.72
CA LYS A 76 -23.39 3.96 -3.30
C LYS A 76 -23.04 5.46 -3.12
N ARG A 77 -21.77 5.82 -2.99
CA ARG A 77 -21.33 7.21 -3.02
C ARG A 77 -20.73 7.54 -4.39
N PRO A 78 -20.93 8.79 -4.92
CA PRO A 78 -20.43 9.19 -6.23
C PRO A 78 -18.95 9.58 -6.17
N VAL A 79 -18.09 8.67 -5.68
CA VAL A 79 -16.65 8.89 -5.58
C VAL A 79 -15.95 7.97 -6.59
N PRO A 80 -15.19 8.51 -7.55
CA PRO A 80 -14.43 7.73 -8.51
C PRO A 80 -13.37 6.84 -7.85
N THR A 81 -13.15 5.66 -8.41
CA THR A 81 -12.17 4.67 -7.91
C THR A 81 -10.76 5.25 -7.81
N GLU A 82 -10.39 6.16 -8.71
CA GLU A 82 -9.10 6.85 -8.74
C GLU A 82 -8.78 7.60 -7.44
N TYR A 83 -9.78 8.14 -6.77
CA TYR A 83 -9.58 8.79 -5.46
C TYR A 83 -9.23 7.77 -4.39
N VAL A 84 -9.81 6.57 -4.44
CA VAL A 84 -9.47 5.46 -3.54
C VAL A 84 -8.04 5.01 -3.80
N ASP A 85 -7.64 4.88 -5.07
CA ASP A 85 -6.27 4.49 -5.43
C ASP A 85 -5.24 5.49 -4.89
N ARG A 86 -5.49 6.78 -5.06
CA ARG A 86 -4.62 7.85 -4.52
C ARG A 86 -4.55 7.83 -2.99
N ALA A 87 -5.68 7.61 -2.32
CA ALA A 87 -5.72 7.51 -0.86
C ALA A 87 -4.90 6.31 -0.36
N LEU A 88 -5.01 5.16 -1.04
CA LEU A 88 -4.21 3.97 -0.73
C LEU A 88 -2.71 4.24 -0.91
N ASP A 89 -2.32 4.89 -2.01
CA ASP A 89 -0.93 5.24 -2.27
C ASP A 89 -0.40 6.22 -1.22
N HIS A 90 -1.18 7.23 -0.86
CA HIS A 90 -0.83 8.18 0.19
C HIS A 90 -0.63 7.51 1.55
N ILE A 91 -1.52 6.60 1.94
CA ILE A 91 -1.40 5.83 3.19
C ILE A 91 -0.13 4.97 3.16
N VAL A 92 0.12 4.25 2.07
CA VAL A 92 1.33 3.42 1.90
C VAL A 92 2.59 4.27 2.01
N GLN A 93 2.65 5.39 1.31
CA GLN A 93 3.79 6.32 1.37
C GLN A 93 4.03 6.85 2.78
N LYS A 94 2.96 7.21 3.49
CA LYS A 94 3.03 7.68 4.87
C LYS A 94 3.59 6.60 5.82
N MET A 95 3.20 5.34 5.60
CA MET A 95 3.71 4.21 6.39
C MET A 95 5.19 3.95 6.11
N LEU A 96 5.60 3.95 4.84
CA LEU A 96 6.99 3.78 4.44
C LEU A 96 7.88 4.91 4.99
N ALA A 97 7.39 6.15 4.97
CA ALA A 97 8.12 7.32 5.48
C ALA A 97 8.38 7.26 6.99
N ARG A 98 7.57 6.53 7.76
CA ARG A 98 7.81 6.32 9.20
C ARG A 98 9.04 5.45 9.47
N GLY A 99 9.40 4.55 8.56
CA GLY A 99 10.53 3.63 8.72
C GLY A 99 10.38 2.62 9.86
N GLU A 100 9.18 2.47 10.41
CA GLU A 100 8.88 1.56 11.52
C GLU A 100 8.64 0.15 11.00
N ARG A 101 9.06 -0.86 11.77
CA ARG A 101 8.81 -2.28 11.43
C ARG A 101 7.40 -2.72 11.74
N GLU A 102 6.76 -2.08 12.71
CA GLU A 102 5.42 -2.39 13.19
C GLU A 102 4.64 -1.10 13.40
N ILE A 103 3.36 -1.11 13.06
CA ILE A 103 2.43 -0.01 13.31
C ILE A 103 1.17 -0.54 13.99
N PRO A 104 0.59 0.21 14.93
CA PRO A 104 -0.71 -0.13 15.50
C PRO A 104 -1.81 -0.10 14.41
N ALA A 105 -2.73 -1.05 14.44
CA ALA A 105 -3.89 -1.05 13.56
C ALA A 105 -4.75 0.23 13.70
N ARG A 106 -4.70 0.85 14.87
CA ARG A 106 -5.33 2.14 15.15
C ARG A 106 -4.79 3.24 14.23
N ASP A 107 -3.47 3.34 14.05
CA ASP A 107 -2.85 4.38 13.22
C ASP A 107 -3.27 4.25 11.75
N LEU A 108 -3.45 3.00 11.30
CA LEU A 108 -3.98 2.70 9.97
C LEU A 108 -5.44 3.14 9.84
N GLY A 109 -6.26 2.85 10.85
CA GLY A 109 -7.65 3.29 10.90
C GLY A 109 -7.79 4.81 10.90
N GLU A 110 -6.97 5.53 11.68
CA GLU A 110 -6.96 7.00 11.67
C GLU A 110 -6.51 7.57 10.31
N SER A 111 -5.59 6.89 9.62
CA SER A 111 -5.20 7.28 8.26
C SER A 111 -6.37 7.13 7.28
N VAL A 112 -7.13 6.03 7.34
CA VAL A 112 -8.36 5.85 6.54
C VAL A 112 -9.39 6.92 6.87
N MET A 113 -9.60 7.23 8.15
CA MET A 113 -10.51 8.29 8.61
C MET A 113 -10.13 9.65 8.00
N SER A 114 -8.85 9.99 8.02
CA SER A 114 -8.35 11.26 7.47
C SER A 114 -8.62 11.38 5.97
N GLU A 115 -8.40 10.33 5.20
CA GLU A 115 -8.68 10.30 3.76
C GLU A 115 -10.19 10.40 3.47
N LEU A 116 -11.00 9.61 4.17
CA LEU A 116 -12.47 9.63 4.01
C LEU A 116 -13.08 10.97 4.37
N LYS A 117 -12.55 11.68 5.38
CA LYS A 117 -13.04 12.99 5.82
C LYS A 117 -12.97 14.03 4.68
N VAL A 118 -11.90 13.97 3.87
CA VAL A 118 -11.73 14.86 2.71
C VAL A 118 -12.55 14.38 1.51
N MET A 119 -12.64 13.06 1.35
CA MET A 119 -13.23 12.43 0.17
C MET A 119 -14.77 12.48 0.18
N ASP A 120 -15.39 12.04 1.27
CA ASP A 120 -16.85 11.99 1.43
C ASP A 120 -17.25 11.90 2.90
N LYS A 121 -17.93 12.92 3.41
CA LYS A 121 -18.32 13.02 4.82
C LYS A 121 -19.26 11.92 5.28
N VAL A 122 -20.14 11.40 4.41
CA VAL A 122 -21.03 10.29 4.74
C VAL A 122 -20.25 8.99 4.88
N ALA A 123 -19.31 8.74 3.99
CA ALA A 123 -18.41 7.58 4.07
C ALA A 123 -17.53 7.65 5.33
N TYR A 124 -17.05 8.84 5.70
CA TYR A 124 -16.35 9.08 6.95
C TYR A 124 -17.18 8.64 8.16
N ILE A 125 -18.44 9.10 8.27
CA ILE A 125 -19.34 8.75 9.38
C ILE A 125 -19.59 7.23 9.42
N ARG A 126 -19.84 6.60 8.27
CA ARG A 126 -20.03 5.15 8.18
C ARG A 126 -18.82 4.37 8.69
N PHE A 127 -17.62 4.76 8.26
CA PHE A 127 -16.40 4.11 8.71
C PHE A 127 -16.19 4.36 10.20
N ALA A 128 -16.36 5.61 10.68
CA ALA A 128 -16.19 5.99 12.06
C ALA A 128 -17.13 5.20 12.99
N SER A 129 -18.38 4.98 12.58
CA SER A 129 -19.38 4.26 13.40
C SER A 129 -18.95 2.83 13.72
N VAL A 130 -18.29 2.15 12.77
CA VAL A 130 -17.77 0.79 12.97
C VAL A 130 -16.41 0.82 13.64
N TYR A 131 -15.51 1.69 13.17
CA TYR A 131 -14.15 1.77 13.67
C TYR A 131 -14.06 2.21 15.13
N ARG A 132 -14.85 3.21 15.54
CA ARG A 132 -14.92 3.71 16.91
C ARG A 132 -15.97 2.99 17.75
N SER A 133 -16.69 2.02 17.17
CA SER A 133 -17.72 1.21 17.86
C SER A 133 -18.74 2.08 18.59
N PHE A 134 -19.46 2.94 17.83
CA PHE A 134 -20.49 3.82 18.41
C PHE A 134 -21.52 3.02 19.22
N SER A 135 -21.82 3.49 20.41
CA SER A 135 -22.74 2.84 21.34
C SER A 135 -24.13 3.48 21.35
N ASP A 136 -24.23 4.76 21.01
CA ASP A 136 -25.46 5.53 21.00
C ASP A 136 -25.49 6.64 19.93
N VAL A 137 -26.60 7.41 19.92
CA VAL A 137 -26.83 8.51 18.99
C VAL A 137 -25.92 9.71 19.27
N ASP A 138 -25.45 9.88 20.49
CA ASP A 138 -24.58 10.99 20.86
C ASP A 138 -23.20 10.84 20.26
N ASP A 139 -22.72 9.60 20.08
CA ASP A 139 -21.49 9.31 19.36
C ASP A 139 -21.55 9.79 17.90
N PHE A 140 -22.70 9.61 17.22
CA PHE A 140 -22.92 10.18 15.88
C PHE A 140 -22.92 11.70 15.89
N ASN A 141 -23.61 12.32 16.85
CA ASN A 141 -23.68 13.78 16.97
C ASN A 141 -22.30 14.39 17.19
N ASN A 142 -21.46 13.77 18.01
CA ASN A 142 -20.10 14.23 18.26
C ASN A 142 -19.25 14.19 16.98
N VAL A 143 -19.31 13.07 16.22
CA VAL A 143 -18.58 12.95 14.95
C VAL A 143 -19.07 13.94 13.89
N ILE A 144 -20.38 14.25 13.86
CA ILE A 144 -20.95 15.23 12.94
C ILE A 144 -20.48 16.66 13.28
N ARG A 145 -20.34 16.98 14.56
CA ARG A 145 -19.82 18.29 14.99
C ARG A 145 -18.36 18.50 14.64
N ASP A 146 -17.57 17.43 14.56
CA ASP A 146 -16.15 17.45 14.20
C ASP A 146 -15.90 17.51 12.69
N LEU A 147 -16.94 17.47 11.86
CA LEU A 147 -16.88 17.53 10.39
C LEU A 147 -16.93 18.97 9.84
#